data_6b2837c9d34ba904aad9542755c81cb4
#
_entry.id   6b2837c9d34ba904aad9542755c81cb4
#
_cell.length_a   1.000
_cell.length_b   1.000
_cell.length_c   1.000
_cell.angle_alpha   90.00
_cell.angle_beta   90.00
_cell.angle_gamma   90.00
#
_symmetry.space_group_name_H-M   'P 1'
#
loop_
_entity.id
_entity.type
_entity.pdbx_description
1 polymer ?
#
loop_
_entity_poly.entity_id
_entity_poly.type
_entity_poly.pdbx_seq_one_letter_code
_entity_poly.pdbx_strand_id
1 'polypeptide(L)'
;MTAWIHGPLISTDNLDAHERLFSAFGMVPRARRALDAAECARQWGTPAGTRATELVLDTPGTRYGARILQFEPGSPTVVRDPQRGYDADAPKVIDFYVPDFQAAVAAVESAGFVFRQPFAEYDLPEGHIIEAHVWGPDQVVCALMSGPHEFFRAFATVTDRMFSEPQSLSGVVSELEPSIAFFTEVFGFEVVYRYGIDDDSFRRLVGSERPQFNLRSVNVGVNTQEPYFGLIHYGLPEGSYASLAGRARPPHRGNLGATILHEDLDGVLARCAGSGGQVLAPAALIETAAFGQRRGALLQAPNGGCYQVLAAD
;
A
#
# COMPACT_ATOMS: atom_id res chain seq x y z
N MET A 1 -6.39 -3.66 22.00
CA MET A 1 -5.78 -4.55 20.99
C MET A 1 -4.74 -3.74 20.24
N THR A 2 -3.53 -4.23 20.20
CA THR A 2 -2.46 -3.53 19.49
C THR A 2 -2.29 -4.17 18.12
N ALA A 3 -2.56 -3.40 17.09
CA ALA A 3 -2.25 -3.72 15.71
C ALA A 3 -1.30 -2.66 15.15
N TRP A 4 -0.51 -2.98 14.13
CA TRP A 4 0.25 -1.99 13.39
C TRP A 4 0.54 -2.46 11.97
N ILE A 5 0.69 -1.51 11.07
CA ILE A 5 0.98 -1.75 9.66
C ILE A 5 2.49 -1.66 9.48
N HIS A 6 3.12 -2.75 9.00
CA HIS A 6 4.56 -2.71 8.69
C HIS A 6 4.84 -1.89 7.44
N GLY A 7 4.02 -2.04 6.42
CA GLY A 7 4.16 -1.36 5.14
C GLY A 7 3.67 -2.19 3.96
N PRO A 8 3.96 -1.77 2.73
CA PRO A 8 3.42 -2.40 1.54
C PRO A 8 3.92 -3.83 1.33
N LEU A 9 3.04 -4.64 0.76
CA LEU A 9 3.28 -5.97 0.26
C LEU A 9 3.20 -5.95 -1.26
N ILE A 10 4.29 -6.30 -1.93
CA ILE A 10 4.44 -6.17 -3.38
C ILE A 10 4.84 -7.53 -3.97
N SER A 11 4.36 -7.82 -5.16
CA SER A 11 4.82 -8.94 -5.99
C SER A 11 5.42 -8.43 -7.30
N THR A 12 6.49 -9.10 -7.76
CA THR A 12 7.26 -8.66 -8.93
C THR A 12 7.85 -9.83 -9.69
N ASP A 13 8.34 -9.57 -10.90
CA ASP A 13 9.28 -10.45 -11.62
C ASP A 13 10.72 -9.92 -11.59
N ASN A 14 10.97 -8.77 -10.93
CA ASN A 14 12.29 -8.14 -10.85
C ASN A 14 12.54 -7.45 -9.50
N LEU A 15 13.06 -8.18 -8.52
CA LEU A 15 13.39 -7.66 -7.18
C LEU A 15 14.37 -6.49 -7.24
N ASP A 16 15.38 -6.54 -8.09
CA ASP A 16 16.42 -5.50 -8.14
C ASP A 16 15.87 -4.17 -8.64
N ALA A 17 14.86 -4.20 -9.51
CA ALA A 17 14.18 -2.99 -9.96
C ALA A 17 13.40 -2.32 -8.82
N HIS A 18 12.72 -3.11 -8.00
CA HIS A 18 12.01 -2.60 -6.81
C HIS A 18 12.97 -2.19 -5.69
N GLU A 19 14.09 -2.90 -5.49
CA GLU A 19 15.13 -2.47 -4.55
C GLU A 19 15.65 -1.08 -4.93
N ARG A 20 15.96 -0.84 -6.21
CA ARG A 20 16.37 0.50 -6.68
C ARG A 20 15.29 1.54 -6.46
N LEU A 21 14.00 1.21 -6.74
CA LEU A 21 12.89 2.14 -6.52
C LEU A 21 12.81 2.57 -5.05
N PHE A 22 12.68 1.61 -4.14
CA PHE A 22 12.51 1.92 -2.73
C PHE A 22 13.78 2.52 -2.09
N SER A 23 14.96 2.17 -2.60
CA SER A 23 16.21 2.84 -2.19
C SER A 23 16.25 4.31 -2.62
N ALA A 24 15.67 4.66 -3.77
CA ALA A 24 15.51 6.05 -4.18
C ALA A 24 14.58 6.84 -3.25
N PHE A 25 13.69 6.16 -2.53
CA PHE A 25 12.84 6.71 -1.47
C PHE A 25 13.44 6.53 -0.06
N GLY A 26 14.76 6.33 0.04
CA GLY A 26 15.49 6.32 1.30
C GLY A 26 15.38 5.03 2.12
N MET A 27 14.75 3.98 1.60
CA MET A 27 14.68 2.69 2.26
C MET A 27 15.98 1.89 2.01
N VAL A 28 16.32 0.99 2.94
CA VAL A 28 17.52 0.18 2.85
C VAL A 28 17.20 -1.31 2.85
N PRO A 29 17.85 -2.13 1.99
CA PRO A 29 17.65 -3.56 2.01
C PRO A 29 18.16 -4.15 3.32
N ARG A 30 17.33 -5.00 3.96
CA ARG A 30 17.67 -5.68 5.21
C ARG A 30 17.96 -7.15 5.02
N ALA A 31 17.12 -7.84 4.26
CA ALA A 31 17.22 -9.29 4.10
C ALA A 31 16.65 -9.77 2.76
N ARG A 32 17.20 -10.88 2.25
CA ARG A 32 16.59 -11.68 1.19
C ARG A 32 16.47 -13.13 1.67
N ARG A 33 15.34 -13.76 1.36
CA ARG A 33 15.06 -15.14 1.75
C ARG A 33 14.37 -15.89 0.62
N ALA A 34 14.87 -17.09 0.30
CA ALA A 34 14.18 -18.01 -0.60
C ALA A 34 13.06 -18.75 0.15
N LEU A 35 11.93 -18.93 -0.49
CA LEU A 35 10.80 -19.72 -0.04
C LEU A 35 10.60 -20.91 -0.98
N ASP A 36 10.49 -22.09 -0.42
CA ASP A 36 10.15 -23.29 -1.20
C ASP A 36 8.66 -23.34 -1.56
N ALA A 37 8.27 -24.32 -2.36
CA ALA A 37 6.91 -24.44 -2.84
C ALA A 37 5.90 -24.72 -1.71
N ALA A 38 6.28 -25.44 -0.66
CA ALA A 38 5.42 -25.72 0.48
C ALA A 38 5.20 -24.47 1.33
N GLU A 39 6.23 -23.66 1.50
CA GLU A 39 6.14 -22.35 2.16
C GLU A 39 5.26 -21.37 1.38
N CYS A 40 5.44 -21.31 0.06
CA CYS A 40 4.62 -20.44 -0.80
C CYS A 40 3.14 -20.84 -0.77
N ALA A 41 2.85 -22.12 -0.89
CA ALA A 41 1.46 -22.60 -0.78
C ALA A 41 0.85 -22.27 0.59
N ARG A 42 1.60 -22.45 1.67
CA ARG A 42 1.13 -22.21 3.04
C ARG A 42 0.95 -20.72 3.37
N GLN A 43 1.89 -19.85 2.92
CA GLN A 43 1.87 -18.43 3.26
C GLN A 43 1.03 -17.58 2.31
N TRP A 44 1.00 -17.96 1.03
CA TRP A 44 0.50 -17.12 -0.06
C TRP A 44 -0.64 -17.74 -0.83
N GLY A 45 -1.01 -18.99 -0.52
CA GLY A 45 -2.07 -19.70 -1.26
C GLY A 45 -1.75 -19.92 -2.74
N THR A 46 -0.47 -19.95 -3.11
CA THR A 46 -0.05 -20.09 -4.51
C THR A 46 -0.24 -21.50 -5.05
N PRO A 47 -0.31 -21.70 -6.38
CA PRO A 47 -0.34 -23.03 -7.00
C PRO A 47 0.85 -23.91 -6.61
N ALA A 48 0.64 -25.23 -6.67
CA ALA A 48 1.71 -26.19 -6.39
C ALA A 48 2.94 -25.97 -7.28
N GLY A 49 4.11 -26.07 -6.69
CA GLY A 49 5.39 -25.87 -7.39
C GLY A 49 5.86 -24.41 -7.45
N THR A 50 5.02 -23.43 -7.09
CA THR A 50 5.44 -22.02 -7.02
C THR A 50 6.45 -21.84 -5.90
N ARG A 51 7.58 -21.21 -6.20
CA ARG A 51 8.60 -20.77 -5.24
C ARG A 51 8.61 -19.25 -5.19
N ALA A 52 9.33 -18.68 -4.22
CA ALA A 52 9.53 -17.24 -4.20
C ALA A 52 10.87 -16.85 -3.59
N THR A 53 11.29 -15.61 -3.89
CA THR A 53 12.31 -14.90 -3.12
C THR A 53 11.65 -13.68 -2.49
N GLU A 54 11.81 -13.54 -1.18
CA GLU A 54 11.36 -12.36 -0.41
C GLU A 54 12.54 -11.40 -0.25
N LEU A 55 12.30 -10.14 -0.55
CA LEU A 55 13.18 -9.01 -0.22
C LEU A 55 12.46 -8.14 0.82
N VAL A 56 13.17 -7.78 1.87
CA VAL A 56 12.72 -6.84 2.90
C VAL A 56 13.57 -5.58 2.85
N LEU A 57 12.89 -4.44 2.78
CA LEU A 57 13.53 -3.12 2.94
C LEU A 57 12.95 -2.45 4.19
N ASP A 58 13.80 -1.77 4.93
CA ASP A 58 13.42 -1.03 6.12
C ASP A 58 13.54 0.48 5.90
N THR A 59 12.67 1.24 6.53
CA THR A 59 12.90 2.66 6.77
C THR A 59 13.84 2.79 7.98
N PRO A 60 15.07 3.32 7.82
CA PRO A 60 16.07 3.32 8.88
C PRO A 60 15.55 3.92 10.19
N GLY A 61 15.84 3.25 11.32
CA GLY A 61 15.46 3.72 12.65
C GLY A 61 13.98 3.57 13.01
N THR A 62 13.19 2.87 12.19
CA THR A 62 11.78 2.57 12.44
C THR A 62 11.52 1.07 12.41
N ARG A 63 10.27 0.68 12.73
CA ARG A 63 9.77 -0.69 12.53
C ARG A 63 9.05 -0.87 11.19
N TYR A 64 9.03 0.16 10.36
CA TYR A 64 8.30 0.19 9.09
C TYR A 64 9.21 -0.14 7.92
N GLY A 65 8.64 -0.74 6.89
CA GLY A 65 9.40 -1.19 5.74
C GLY A 65 8.52 -1.62 4.59
N ALA A 66 9.09 -2.36 3.65
CA ALA A 66 8.36 -2.97 2.54
C ALA A 66 8.77 -4.44 2.40
N ARG A 67 7.83 -5.28 1.98
CA ARG A 67 8.09 -6.68 1.65
C ARG A 67 7.75 -6.92 0.19
N ILE A 68 8.72 -7.45 -0.55
CA ILE A 68 8.62 -7.65 -1.99
C ILE A 68 8.90 -9.10 -2.30
N LEU A 69 8.01 -9.73 -3.08
CA LEU A 69 8.04 -11.15 -3.41
C LEU A 69 8.22 -11.33 -4.91
N GLN A 70 9.21 -12.10 -5.30
CA GLN A 70 9.35 -12.58 -6.67
C GLN A 70 8.97 -14.05 -6.72
N PHE A 71 7.84 -14.35 -7.37
CA PHE A 71 7.36 -15.71 -7.54
C PHE A 71 7.92 -16.38 -8.79
N GLU A 72 8.17 -17.70 -8.71
CA GLU A 72 8.62 -18.55 -9.80
C GLU A 72 7.76 -19.81 -9.90
N PRO A 73 7.07 -20.08 -11.05
CA PRO A 73 7.02 -19.22 -12.24
C PRO A 73 6.33 -17.89 -11.96
N GLY A 74 6.78 -16.82 -12.64
CA GLY A 74 6.18 -15.49 -12.55
C GLY A 74 4.78 -15.44 -13.17
N SER A 75 3.98 -14.47 -12.76
CA SER A 75 2.67 -14.23 -13.33
C SER A 75 2.73 -13.19 -14.45
N PRO A 76 2.05 -13.41 -15.60
CA PRO A 76 1.91 -12.38 -16.62
C PRO A 76 0.94 -11.27 -16.19
N THR A 77 0.11 -11.50 -15.17
CA THR A 77 -0.92 -10.55 -14.73
C THR A 77 -0.30 -9.49 -13.83
N VAL A 78 -0.51 -8.23 -14.21
CA VAL A 78 -0.21 -7.05 -13.39
C VAL A 78 -1.51 -6.53 -12.77
N VAL A 79 -1.47 -6.11 -11.51
CA VAL A 79 -2.66 -5.65 -10.77
C VAL A 79 -3.29 -4.45 -11.47
N ARG A 80 -2.50 -3.44 -11.84
CA ARG A 80 -2.99 -2.20 -12.44
C ARG A 80 -2.58 -2.04 -13.89
N ASP A 81 -3.47 -1.41 -14.67
CA ASP A 81 -3.19 -0.96 -16.01
C ASP A 81 -2.68 0.51 -15.93
N PRO A 82 -1.50 0.82 -16.49
CA PRO A 82 -0.94 2.18 -16.43
C PRO A 82 -1.80 3.23 -17.15
N GLN A 83 -2.67 2.80 -18.06
CA GLN A 83 -3.55 3.68 -18.83
C GLN A 83 -4.87 4.00 -18.09
N ARG A 84 -5.13 3.36 -16.93
CA ARG A 84 -6.37 3.52 -16.17
C ARG A 84 -6.09 4.05 -14.77
N GLY A 85 -6.04 5.37 -14.64
CA GLY A 85 -5.75 6.03 -13.37
C GLY A 85 -6.83 5.93 -12.31
N TYR A 86 -8.05 5.51 -12.67
CA TYR A 86 -9.24 5.50 -11.79
C TYR A 86 -9.87 4.11 -11.59
N ASP A 87 -9.15 3.03 -11.89
CA ASP A 87 -9.59 1.68 -11.53
C ASP A 87 -9.71 1.54 -10.00
N ALA A 88 -10.79 0.90 -9.53
CA ALA A 88 -11.08 0.71 -8.11
C ALA A 88 -10.79 -0.71 -7.63
N ASP A 89 -10.91 -0.93 -6.33
CA ASP A 89 -10.85 -2.20 -5.64
C ASP A 89 -9.49 -2.91 -5.78
N ALA A 90 -8.44 -2.12 -5.64
CA ALA A 90 -7.08 -2.59 -5.43
C ALA A 90 -6.20 -1.49 -4.81
N PRO A 91 -5.14 -1.86 -4.07
CA PRO A 91 -4.14 -0.92 -3.58
C PRO A 91 -3.54 -0.12 -4.75
N LYS A 92 -3.26 1.18 -4.53
CA LYS A 92 -2.79 2.05 -5.62
C LYS A 92 -1.46 2.72 -5.29
N VAL A 93 -1.43 3.54 -4.26
CA VAL A 93 -0.32 4.46 -3.99
C VAL A 93 0.33 4.14 -2.66
N ILE A 94 1.64 4.29 -2.62
CA ILE A 94 2.47 4.24 -1.41
C ILE A 94 2.99 5.67 -1.24
N ASP A 95 2.51 6.37 -0.21
CA ASP A 95 2.77 7.79 -0.01
C ASP A 95 3.95 8.00 0.94
N PHE A 96 4.85 8.91 0.57
CA PHE A 96 5.99 9.35 1.37
C PHE A 96 5.90 10.86 1.58
N TYR A 97 5.99 11.29 2.82
CA TYR A 97 6.16 12.71 3.12
C TYR A 97 7.60 13.13 2.84
N VAL A 98 7.75 14.31 2.24
CA VAL A 98 9.05 14.96 1.96
C VAL A 98 9.01 16.42 2.39
N PRO A 99 9.90 16.84 3.30
CA PRO A 99 9.94 18.25 3.75
C PRO A 99 10.47 19.20 2.66
N ASP A 100 11.36 18.74 1.80
CA ASP A 100 11.87 19.47 0.64
C ASP A 100 11.48 18.75 -0.65
N PHE A 101 10.38 19.18 -1.25
CA PHE A 101 9.81 18.56 -2.45
C PHE A 101 10.77 18.55 -3.64
N GLN A 102 11.44 19.68 -3.90
CA GLN A 102 12.32 19.80 -5.07
C GLN A 102 13.57 18.92 -4.92
N ALA A 103 14.17 18.89 -3.74
CA ALA A 103 15.31 18.02 -3.46
C ALA A 103 14.92 16.53 -3.58
N ALA A 104 13.75 16.14 -3.09
CA ALA A 104 13.25 14.77 -3.17
C ALA A 104 12.97 14.36 -4.62
N VAL A 105 12.33 15.22 -5.42
CA VAL A 105 12.12 14.99 -6.86
C VAL A 105 13.46 14.77 -7.57
N ALA A 106 14.43 15.67 -7.37
CA ALA A 106 15.75 15.57 -7.98
C ALA A 106 16.48 14.28 -7.59
N ALA A 107 16.37 13.83 -6.33
CA ALA A 107 16.98 12.60 -5.85
C ALA A 107 16.37 11.36 -6.56
N VAL A 108 15.07 11.29 -6.67
CA VAL A 108 14.36 10.17 -7.33
C VAL A 108 14.63 10.15 -8.83
N GLU A 109 14.67 11.31 -9.49
CA GLU A 109 15.02 11.42 -10.92
C GLU A 109 16.49 11.03 -11.18
N SER A 110 17.41 11.40 -10.28
CA SER A 110 18.82 11.00 -10.36
C SER A 110 19.01 9.49 -10.24
N ALA A 111 18.07 8.78 -9.59
CA ALA A 111 18.04 7.33 -9.53
C ALA A 111 17.43 6.68 -10.80
N GLY A 112 17.04 7.49 -11.78
CA GLY A 112 16.53 7.05 -13.08
C GLY A 112 15.01 6.83 -13.14
N PHE A 113 14.26 7.34 -12.18
CA PHE A 113 12.80 7.29 -12.18
C PHE A 113 12.21 8.60 -12.70
N VAL A 114 11.03 8.52 -13.32
CA VAL A 114 10.36 9.66 -13.94
C VAL A 114 9.02 9.88 -13.29
N PHE A 115 8.78 11.13 -12.87
CA PHE A 115 7.49 11.53 -12.32
C PHE A 115 6.46 11.76 -13.41
N ARG A 116 5.23 11.38 -13.13
CA ARG A 116 4.08 11.73 -13.96
C ARG A 116 3.84 13.22 -13.88
N GLN A 117 3.61 13.85 -15.04
CA GLN A 117 3.33 15.27 -15.14
C GLN A 117 1.88 15.51 -15.56
N PRO A 118 1.26 16.63 -15.16
CA PRO A 118 1.79 17.62 -14.21
C PRO A 118 1.73 17.11 -12.77
N PHE A 119 2.48 17.70 -11.85
CA PHE A 119 2.28 17.53 -10.41
C PHE A 119 0.90 18.07 -10.01
N ALA A 120 0.33 17.53 -8.92
CA ALA A 120 -0.88 18.09 -8.34
C ALA A 120 -0.51 19.13 -7.27
N GLU A 121 -1.22 20.24 -7.29
CA GLU A 121 -1.16 21.28 -6.27
C GLU A 121 -2.58 21.60 -5.86
N TYR A 122 -2.88 21.43 -4.58
CA TYR A 122 -4.23 21.63 -4.05
C TYR A 122 -4.19 22.11 -2.60
N ASP A 123 -5.30 22.70 -2.15
CA ASP A 123 -5.43 23.19 -0.78
C ASP A 123 -6.28 22.24 0.05
N LEU A 124 -5.79 21.93 1.26
CA LEU A 124 -6.55 21.37 2.36
C LEU A 124 -6.78 22.45 3.43
N PRO A 125 -7.68 22.22 4.40
CA PRO A 125 -7.84 23.18 5.52
C PRO A 125 -6.55 23.50 6.25
N GLU A 126 -5.60 22.57 6.27
CA GLU A 126 -4.30 22.69 6.94
C GLU A 126 -3.25 23.44 6.12
N GLY A 127 -3.49 23.64 4.82
CA GLY A 127 -2.63 24.41 3.92
C GLY A 127 -2.43 23.81 2.55
N HIS A 128 -1.50 24.38 1.81
CA HIS A 128 -1.16 24.00 0.44
C HIS A 128 -0.36 22.70 0.38
N ILE A 129 -0.78 21.77 -0.47
CA ILE A 129 -0.17 20.45 -0.67
C ILE A 129 0.33 20.33 -2.10
N ILE A 130 1.51 19.75 -2.26
CA ILE A 130 2.07 19.36 -3.56
C ILE A 130 2.24 17.84 -3.56
N GLU A 131 1.79 17.19 -4.63
CA GLU A 131 1.87 15.74 -4.79
C GLU A 131 2.40 15.36 -6.16
N ALA A 132 3.31 14.38 -6.20
CA ALA A 132 3.91 13.86 -7.41
C ALA A 132 3.91 12.31 -7.40
N HIS A 133 3.59 11.69 -8.52
CA HIS A 133 3.56 10.22 -8.67
C HIS A 133 4.68 9.70 -9.55
N VAL A 134 5.41 8.69 -9.04
CA VAL A 134 6.29 7.82 -9.82
C VAL A 134 5.56 6.49 -10.07
N TRP A 135 5.52 6.08 -11.35
CA TRP A 135 5.07 4.74 -11.72
C TRP A 135 6.31 3.85 -11.87
N GLY A 136 6.52 3.04 -10.85
CA GLY A 136 7.63 2.11 -10.79
C GLY A 136 7.39 0.79 -11.53
N PRO A 137 8.28 -0.20 -11.34
CA PRO A 137 8.11 -1.53 -11.88
C PRO A 137 6.76 -2.13 -11.50
N ASP A 138 6.21 -2.99 -12.35
CA ASP A 138 4.91 -3.67 -12.15
C ASP A 138 3.74 -2.71 -11.83
N GLN A 139 3.83 -1.46 -12.27
CA GLN A 139 2.84 -0.40 -12.05
C GLN A 139 2.62 -0.07 -10.55
N VAL A 140 3.63 -0.27 -9.72
CA VAL A 140 3.62 0.21 -8.33
C VAL A 140 3.79 1.72 -8.33
N VAL A 141 2.84 2.43 -7.73
CA VAL A 141 2.86 3.88 -7.65
C VAL A 141 3.40 4.31 -6.31
N CYS A 142 4.45 5.12 -6.32
CA CYS A 142 4.95 5.83 -5.13
C CYS A 142 4.66 7.32 -5.30
N ALA A 143 4.17 7.96 -4.25
CA ALA A 143 3.91 9.39 -4.23
C ALA A 143 4.85 10.12 -3.29
N LEU A 144 5.28 11.30 -3.70
CA LEU A 144 5.86 12.31 -2.83
C LEU A 144 4.76 13.29 -2.45
N MET A 145 4.62 13.55 -1.16
CA MET A 145 3.69 14.53 -0.62
C MET A 145 4.45 15.57 0.19
N SER A 146 4.23 16.84 -0.09
CA SER A 146 4.80 17.96 0.65
C SER A 146 3.74 19.01 0.96
N GLY A 147 3.91 19.71 2.07
CA GLY A 147 2.98 20.72 2.54
C GLY A 147 3.39 21.24 3.92
N PRO A 148 2.47 21.81 4.70
CA PRO A 148 2.79 22.37 6.00
C PRO A 148 3.45 21.34 6.92
N HIS A 149 4.66 21.66 7.39
CA HIS A 149 5.45 20.75 8.22
C HIS A 149 4.73 20.32 9.50
N GLU A 150 4.03 21.24 10.15
CA GLU A 150 3.27 20.93 11.38
C GLU A 150 2.13 19.94 11.14
N PHE A 151 1.50 19.99 9.98
CA PHE A 151 0.50 19.00 9.58
C PHE A 151 1.13 17.62 9.42
N PHE A 152 2.20 17.51 8.64
CA PHE A 152 2.84 16.22 8.39
C PHE A 152 3.55 15.63 9.61
N ARG A 153 4.00 16.44 10.55
CA ARG A 153 4.49 15.95 11.87
C ARG A 153 3.43 15.17 12.66
N ALA A 154 2.17 15.43 12.41
CA ALA A 154 1.07 14.66 13.01
C ALA A 154 0.71 13.40 12.21
N PHE A 155 1.23 13.25 11.00
CA PHE A 155 0.88 12.16 10.07
C PHE A 155 2.06 11.30 9.60
N ALA A 156 3.24 11.48 10.13
CA ALA A 156 4.39 10.63 9.85
C ALA A 156 5.26 10.49 11.09
N THR A 157 5.97 9.36 11.19
CA THR A 157 6.95 9.11 12.26
C THR A 157 8.28 9.79 11.93
N VAL A 158 8.74 9.69 10.69
CA VAL A 158 9.99 10.29 10.22
C VAL A 158 9.69 11.57 9.45
N THR A 159 10.05 12.71 10.03
CA THR A 159 9.78 14.06 9.45
C THR A 159 11.02 14.93 9.33
N ASP A 160 12.18 14.42 9.77
CA ASP A 160 13.46 15.13 9.80
C ASP A 160 14.45 14.66 8.72
N ARG A 161 14.00 13.81 7.79
CA ARG A 161 14.79 13.28 6.68
C ARG A 161 14.16 13.65 5.35
N MET A 162 14.90 13.38 4.26
CA MET A 162 14.42 13.64 2.90
C MET A 162 13.12 12.89 2.59
N PHE A 163 12.98 11.65 3.08
CA PHE A 163 11.79 10.82 2.92
C PHE A 163 11.33 10.26 4.27
N SER A 164 10.03 10.24 4.48
CA SER A 164 9.41 9.51 5.59
C SER A 164 9.46 7.99 5.35
N GLU A 165 8.92 7.23 6.28
CA GLU A 165 8.45 5.85 6.02
C GLU A 165 7.31 5.85 4.98
N PRO A 166 6.92 4.66 4.43
CA PRO A 166 5.66 4.50 3.73
C PRO A 166 4.49 4.87 4.66
N GLN A 167 4.10 6.15 4.62
CA GLN A 167 3.19 6.77 5.58
C GLN A 167 1.75 6.36 5.34
N SER A 168 1.32 6.34 4.07
CA SER A 168 -0.03 5.95 3.68
C SER A 168 0.02 4.88 2.58
N LEU A 169 -0.85 3.91 2.70
CA LEU A 169 -1.05 2.85 1.73
C LEU A 169 -2.45 3.02 1.13
N SER A 170 -2.53 3.85 0.09
CA SER A 170 -3.81 4.29 -0.46
C SER A 170 -4.35 3.32 -1.51
N GLY A 171 -5.65 3.10 -1.49
CA GLY A 171 -6.38 2.32 -2.50
C GLY A 171 -7.66 3.01 -2.93
N VAL A 172 -7.95 2.94 -4.23
CA VAL A 172 -9.24 3.41 -4.75
C VAL A 172 -10.29 2.34 -4.49
N VAL A 173 -11.43 2.72 -3.94
CA VAL A 173 -12.54 1.83 -3.61
C VAL A 173 -13.80 2.25 -4.37
N SER A 174 -14.56 1.29 -4.87
CA SER A 174 -15.86 1.53 -5.48
C SER A 174 -16.96 1.79 -4.43
N GLU A 175 -16.78 1.23 -3.23
CA GLU A 175 -17.69 1.39 -2.09
C GLU A 175 -16.90 1.77 -0.84
N LEU A 176 -17.13 3.00 -0.35
CA LEU A 176 -16.34 3.55 0.75
C LEU A 176 -16.74 2.96 2.12
N GLU A 177 -18.02 2.94 2.44
CA GLU A 177 -18.48 2.50 3.77
C GLU A 177 -18.22 1.02 4.06
N PRO A 178 -18.45 0.06 3.15
CA PRO A 178 -18.06 -1.32 3.38
C PRO A 178 -16.54 -1.49 3.57
N SER A 179 -15.73 -0.69 2.86
CA SER A 179 -14.29 -0.72 3.03
C SER A 179 -13.86 -0.17 4.42
N ILE A 180 -14.46 0.93 4.89
CA ILE A 180 -14.21 1.46 6.23
C ILE A 180 -14.61 0.42 7.28
N ALA A 181 -15.82 -0.14 7.17
CA ALA A 181 -16.34 -1.14 8.11
C ALA A 181 -15.39 -2.35 8.23
N PHE A 182 -14.88 -2.83 7.11
CA PHE A 182 -13.92 -3.95 7.14
C PHE A 182 -12.69 -3.64 8.01
N PHE A 183 -12.03 -2.51 7.78
CA PHE A 183 -10.81 -2.17 8.56
C PHE A 183 -11.09 -1.91 10.03
N THR A 184 -12.20 -1.27 10.34
CA THR A 184 -12.58 -0.96 11.73
C THR A 184 -13.06 -2.20 12.48
N GLU A 185 -13.87 -3.04 11.88
CA GLU A 185 -14.42 -4.24 12.52
C GLU A 185 -13.41 -5.38 12.59
N VAL A 186 -12.65 -5.63 11.51
CA VAL A 186 -11.75 -6.79 11.43
C VAL A 186 -10.45 -6.53 12.17
N PHE A 187 -9.82 -5.36 11.96
CA PHE A 187 -8.53 -5.03 12.56
C PHE A 187 -8.63 -4.14 13.80
N GLY A 188 -9.81 -3.59 14.11
CA GLY A 188 -9.97 -2.63 15.20
C GLY A 188 -9.29 -1.29 14.93
N PHE A 189 -9.04 -0.95 13.67
CA PHE A 189 -8.52 0.36 13.29
C PHE A 189 -9.57 1.44 13.48
N GLU A 190 -9.12 2.68 13.59
CA GLU A 190 -10.00 3.84 13.72
C GLU A 190 -9.94 4.69 12.45
N VAL A 191 -11.00 5.46 12.22
CA VAL A 191 -10.94 6.54 11.23
C VAL A 191 -10.12 7.68 11.82
N VAL A 192 -8.90 7.85 11.32
CA VAL A 192 -7.93 8.80 11.88
C VAL A 192 -7.97 10.16 11.21
N TYR A 193 -8.42 10.22 9.92
CA TYR A 193 -8.55 11.47 9.20
C TYR A 193 -9.52 11.34 8.02
N ARG A 194 -10.18 12.46 7.65
CA ARG A 194 -11.04 12.54 6.47
C ARG A 194 -10.74 13.83 5.72
N TYR A 195 -10.65 13.75 4.40
CA TYR A 195 -10.50 14.93 3.55
C TYR A 195 -11.16 14.71 2.18
N GLY A 196 -11.29 15.80 1.43
CA GLY A 196 -11.74 15.77 0.06
C GLY A 196 -10.90 16.67 -0.81
N ILE A 197 -10.77 16.31 -2.07
CA ILE A 197 -10.05 17.09 -3.09
C ILE A 197 -10.99 17.24 -4.28
N ASP A 198 -11.36 18.48 -4.58
CA ASP A 198 -12.08 18.87 -5.79
C ASP A 198 -11.19 19.84 -6.57
N ASP A 199 -10.13 19.29 -7.17
CA ASP A 199 -9.11 20.06 -7.85
C ASP A 199 -8.71 19.45 -9.18
N ASP A 200 -8.58 20.29 -10.19
CA ASP A 200 -8.26 19.89 -11.55
C ASP A 200 -6.83 19.36 -11.69
N SER A 201 -5.87 19.83 -10.89
CA SER A 201 -4.49 19.35 -10.95
C SER A 201 -4.40 17.91 -10.45
N PHE A 202 -5.09 17.61 -9.35
CA PHE A 202 -5.16 16.24 -8.83
C PHE A 202 -5.91 15.31 -9.79
N ARG A 203 -6.99 15.78 -10.40
CA ARG A 203 -7.72 15.03 -11.43
C ARG A 203 -6.80 14.64 -12.61
N ARG A 204 -5.97 15.57 -13.07
CA ARG A 204 -4.97 15.29 -14.13
C ARG A 204 -3.89 14.32 -13.66
N LEU A 205 -3.38 14.45 -12.44
CA LEU A 205 -2.39 13.56 -11.87
C LEU A 205 -2.85 12.10 -11.90
N VAL A 206 -4.10 11.83 -11.50
CA VAL A 206 -4.67 10.48 -11.53
C VAL A 206 -5.14 10.03 -12.92
N GLY A 207 -5.08 10.90 -13.91
CA GLY A 207 -5.45 10.59 -15.31
C GLY A 207 -6.95 10.51 -15.55
N SER A 208 -7.76 11.21 -14.75
CA SER A 208 -9.20 11.28 -14.95
C SER A 208 -9.55 12.48 -15.85
N GLU A 209 -10.28 12.23 -16.96
CA GLU A 209 -10.84 13.28 -17.82
C GLU A 209 -12.27 13.64 -17.43
N ARG A 210 -12.84 13.05 -16.37
CA ARG A 210 -14.24 13.20 -16.01
C ARG A 210 -14.46 14.44 -15.16
N PRO A 211 -15.37 15.35 -15.56
CA PRO A 211 -15.63 16.59 -14.84
C PRO A 211 -16.32 16.39 -13.47
N GLN A 212 -16.90 15.21 -13.21
CA GLN A 212 -17.56 14.88 -11.94
C GLN A 212 -16.61 14.38 -10.86
N PHE A 213 -15.31 14.46 -11.08
CA PHE A 213 -14.32 14.05 -10.11
C PHE A 213 -14.41 14.89 -8.83
N ASN A 214 -14.64 14.21 -7.72
CA ASN A 214 -14.67 14.79 -6.36
C ASN A 214 -14.13 13.73 -5.41
N LEU A 215 -12.83 13.78 -5.14
CA LEU A 215 -12.18 12.80 -4.30
C LEU A 215 -12.64 12.94 -2.84
N ARG A 216 -12.96 11.83 -2.24
CA ARG A 216 -13.12 11.66 -0.80
C ARG A 216 -12.14 10.62 -0.32
N SER A 217 -11.35 10.96 0.69
CA SER A 217 -10.42 10.04 1.34
C SER A 217 -10.80 9.86 2.80
N VAL A 218 -10.75 8.61 3.25
CA VAL A 218 -10.90 8.24 4.65
C VAL A 218 -9.68 7.43 5.03
N ASN A 219 -8.88 7.98 5.93
CA ASN A 219 -7.69 7.31 6.44
C ASN A 219 -8.08 6.47 7.66
N VAL A 220 -7.72 5.18 7.62
CA VAL A 220 -8.00 4.22 8.70
C VAL A 220 -6.70 3.58 9.18
N GLY A 221 -6.49 3.56 10.48
CA GLY A 221 -5.27 3.05 11.09
C GLY A 221 -5.36 3.02 12.60
N VAL A 222 -4.22 2.85 13.27
CA VAL A 222 -4.13 2.87 14.74
C VAL A 222 -4.17 4.30 15.27
N ASN A 223 -3.46 5.18 14.59
CA ASN A 223 -3.41 6.63 14.85
C ASN A 223 -2.88 7.35 13.60
N THR A 224 -2.71 8.66 13.66
CA THR A 224 -2.24 9.46 12.52
C THR A 224 -0.74 9.37 12.27
N GLN A 225 0.08 9.06 13.27
CA GLN A 225 1.54 9.05 13.15
C GLN A 225 2.10 7.74 12.58
N GLU A 226 1.41 6.63 12.83
CA GLU A 226 1.78 5.32 12.26
C GLU A 226 1.22 5.18 10.84
N PRO A 227 1.82 4.31 10.00
CA PRO A 227 1.25 4.01 8.69
C PRO A 227 -0.23 3.66 8.76
N TYR A 228 -1.00 4.16 7.81
CA TYR A 228 -2.44 3.96 7.72
C TYR A 228 -2.87 3.62 6.29
N PHE A 229 -4.11 3.17 6.13
CA PHE A 229 -4.72 2.96 4.81
C PHE A 229 -5.54 4.17 4.39
N GLY A 230 -5.27 4.70 3.21
CA GLY A 230 -6.10 5.71 2.55
C GLY A 230 -7.17 5.04 1.69
N LEU A 231 -8.43 5.11 2.10
CA LEU A 231 -9.57 4.63 1.32
C LEU A 231 -10.11 5.77 0.47
N ILE A 232 -9.89 5.69 -0.84
CA ILE A 232 -10.14 6.79 -1.78
C ILE A 232 -11.36 6.46 -2.65
N HIS A 233 -12.35 7.35 -2.65
CA HIS A 233 -13.45 7.31 -3.59
C HIS A 233 -13.45 8.58 -4.43
N TYR A 234 -13.44 8.45 -5.77
CA TYR A 234 -13.31 9.61 -6.67
C TYR A 234 -14.64 10.35 -6.92
N GLY A 235 -15.69 10.01 -6.21
CA GLY A 235 -17.00 10.65 -6.41
C GLY A 235 -17.66 10.38 -7.75
N LEU A 236 -17.12 9.44 -8.54
CA LEU A 236 -17.68 9.07 -9.83
C LEU A 236 -18.97 8.28 -9.65
N PRO A 237 -19.94 8.38 -10.59
CA PRO A 237 -21.17 7.61 -10.53
C PRO A 237 -20.91 6.09 -10.44
N GLU A 238 -21.85 5.38 -9.81
CA GLU A 238 -21.87 3.92 -9.79
C GLU A 238 -21.69 3.33 -11.20
N GLY A 239 -20.94 2.24 -11.30
CA GLY A 239 -20.61 1.60 -12.58
C GLY A 239 -19.57 2.35 -13.44
N SER A 240 -19.06 3.52 -12.97
CA SER A 240 -18.00 4.25 -13.66
C SER A 240 -16.62 3.67 -13.45
N TYR A 241 -16.42 2.90 -12.38
CA TYR A 241 -15.16 2.25 -12.06
C TYR A 241 -15.01 0.93 -12.81
N ALA A 242 -13.79 0.66 -13.31
CA ALA A 242 -13.43 -0.72 -13.62
C ALA A 242 -12.88 -1.35 -12.34
N SER A 243 -13.57 -2.37 -11.82
CA SER A 243 -13.15 -3.06 -10.61
C SER A 243 -11.96 -3.98 -10.90
N LEU A 244 -10.95 -3.90 -10.05
CA LEU A 244 -9.77 -4.78 -10.01
C LEU A 244 -9.90 -5.84 -8.91
N ALA A 245 -11.09 -6.00 -8.33
CA ALA A 245 -11.34 -6.97 -7.26
C ALA A 245 -10.80 -8.36 -7.63
N GLY A 246 -10.05 -8.97 -6.70
CA GLY A 246 -9.41 -10.26 -6.92
C GLY A 246 -8.12 -10.24 -7.75
N ARG A 247 -7.68 -9.09 -8.28
CA ARG A 247 -6.40 -8.99 -9.00
C ARG A 247 -5.20 -8.79 -8.07
N ALA A 248 -5.34 -8.04 -6.98
CA ALA A 248 -4.26 -7.86 -6.01
C ALA A 248 -4.11 -9.09 -5.11
N ARG A 249 -3.56 -10.16 -5.65
CA ARG A 249 -3.28 -11.42 -4.93
C ARG A 249 -2.06 -12.14 -5.51
N PRO A 250 -1.29 -12.89 -4.69
CA PRO A 250 -0.20 -13.72 -5.19
C PRO A 250 -0.67 -14.76 -6.22
N PRO A 251 0.10 -15.04 -7.29
CA PRO A 251 1.39 -14.44 -7.63
C PRO A 251 1.31 -13.26 -8.59
N HIS A 252 0.15 -12.57 -8.74
CA HIS A 252 0.02 -11.43 -9.63
C HIS A 252 0.97 -10.31 -9.22
N ARG A 253 1.52 -9.56 -10.19
CA ARG A 253 2.54 -8.53 -9.96
C ARG A 253 1.94 -7.16 -9.68
N GLY A 254 2.59 -6.39 -8.82
CA GLY A 254 2.20 -5.05 -8.41
C GLY A 254 2.00 -4.91 -6.92
N ASN A 255 1.37 -3.82 -6.51
CA ASN A 255 1.00 -3.59 -5.10
C ASN A 255 -0.16 -4.52 -4.74
N LEU A 256 0.08 -5.46 -3.83
CA LEU A 256 -0.93 -6.41 -3.37
C LEU A 256 -1.72 -5.87 -2.17
N GLY A 257 -1.10 -5.05 -1.33
CA GLY A 257 -1.65 -4.56 -0.07
C GLY A 257 -0.60 -4.31 0.98
N ALA A 258 -0.71 -4.94 2.14
CA ALA A 258 0.20 -4.69 3.24
C ALA A 258 0.46 -5.91 4.14
N THR A 259 1.51 -5.80 4.96
CA THR A 259 1.72 -6.67 6.12
C THR A 259 1.23 -5.96 7.38
N ILE A 260 0.38 -6.64 8.15
CA ILE A 260 -0.19 -6.15 9.42
C ILE A 260 0.24 -7.11 10.54
N LEU A 261 0.70 -6.57 11.64
CA LEU A 261 0.91 -7.33 12.86
C LEU A 261 -0.28 -7.07 13.80
N HIS A 262 -0.81 -8.14 14.42
CA HIS A 262 -2.02 -8.06 15.25
C HIS A 262 -1.94 -9.02 16.43
N GLU A 263 -2.25 -8.56 17.64
CA GLU A 263 -2.24 -9.40 18.86
C GLU A 263 -3.30 -10.52 18.83
N ASP A 264 -4.44 -10.28 18.17
CA ASP A 264 -5.58 -11.23 18.11
C ASP A 264 -5.79 -11.73 16.67
N LEU A 265 -4.87 -12.55 16.15
CA LEU A 265 -4.97 -13.13 14.81
C LEU A 265 -6.24 -13.99 14.64
N ASP A 266 -6.61 -14.76 15.65
CA ASP A 266 -7.77 -15.65 15.58
C ASP A 266 -9.09 -14.86 15.52
N GLY A 267 -9.18 -13.77 16.29
CA GLY A 267 -10.31 -12.84 16.20
C GLY A 267 -10.40 -12.12 14.86
N VAL A 268 -9.26 -11.71 14.27
CA VAL A 268 -9.21 -11.13 12.92
C VAL A 268 -9.79 -12.12 11.90
N LEU A 269 -9.38 -13.38 11.95
CA LEU A 269 -9.87 -14.40 11.03
C LEU A 269 -11.37 -14.67 11.21
N ALA A 270 -11.84 -14.73 12.45
CA ALA A 270 -13.26 -14.93 12.75
C ALA A 270 -14.15 -13.80 12.21
N ARG A 271 -13.68 -12.54 12.31
CA ARG A 271 -14.42 -11.37 11.85
C ARG A 271 -14.34 -11.18 10.31
N CYS A 272 -13.25 -11.61 9.68
CA CYS A 272 -12.99 -11.37 8.26
C CYS A 272 -14.13 -11.84 7.35
N ALA A 273 -14.61 -13.07 7.53
CA ALA A 273 -15.65 -13.65 6.67
C ALA A 273 -17.00 -12.93 6.84
N GLY A 274 -17.31 -12.48 8.08
CA GLY A 274 -18.55 -11.75 8.38
C GLY A 274 -18.58 -10.32 7.82
N SER A 275 -17.40 -9.74 7.55
CA SER A 275 -17.25 -8.36 7.09
C SER A 275 -16.89 -8.27 5.58
N GLY A 276 -17.26 -9.29 4.78
CA GLY A 276 -17.06 -9.28 3.33
C GLY A 276 -15.64 -9.60 2.86
N GLY A 277 -14.73 -9.99 3.77
CA GLY A 277 -13.40 -10.44 3.41
C GLY A 277 -13.31 -11.93 3.12
N GLN A 278 -12.17 -12.36 2.60
CA GLN A 278 -11.87 -13.75 2.29
C GLN A 278 -10.52 -14.15 2.89
N VAL A 279 -10.44 -15.36 3.47
CA VAL A 279 -9.16 -15.96 3.87
C VAL A 279 -8.58 -16.69 2.65
N LEU A 280 -7.45 -16.20 2.12
CA LEU A 280 -6.77 -16.80 0.97
C LEU A 280 -5.79 -17.89 1.39
N ALA A 281 -5.11 -17.71 2.53
CA ALA A 281 -4.29 -18.74 3.17
C ALA A 281 -4.63 -18.78 4.67
N PRO A 282 -5.00 -19.93 5.23
CA PRO A 282 -5.38 -20.03 6.65
C PRO A 282 -4.18 -19.81 7.56
N ALA A 283 -4.47 -19.55 8.85
CA ALA A 283 -3.42 -19.38 9.84
C ALA A 283 -2.50 -20.59 9.93
N ALA A 284 -1.22 -20.35 9.80
CA ALA A 284 -0.17 -21.36 9.90
C ALA A 284 1.08 -20.77 10.56
N LEU A 285 1.95 -21.63 11.07
CA LEU A 285 3.29 -21.22 11.45
C LEU A 285 4.10 -21.00 10.17
N ILE A 286 4.56 -19.78 9.97
CA ILE A 286 5.31 -19.34 8.79
C ILE A 286 6.62 -18.69 9.20
N GLU A 287 7.60 -18.76 8.33
CA GLU A 287 8.89 -18.08 8.48
C GLU A 287 8.91 -16.89 7.54
N THR A 288 9.26 -15.70 8.04
CA THR A 288 9.40 -14.48 7.24
C THR A 288 10.79 -13.87 7.39
N ALA A 289 11.31 -13.24 6.36
CA ALA A 289 12.59 -12.53 6.44
C ALA A 289 12.50 -11.29 7.33
N ALA A 290 11.29 -10.72 7.47
CA ALA A 290 11.05 -9.52 8.26
C ALA A 290 10.93 -9.79 9.76
N PHE A 291 10.26 -10.89 10.17
CA PHE A 291 9.82 -11.09 11.56
C PHE A 291 10.20 -12.46 12.13
N GLY A 292 10.98 -13.27 11.40
CA GLY A 292 11.25 -14.65 11.79
C GLY A 292 10.00 -15.52 11.77
N GLN A 293 9.94 -16.48 12.68
CA GLN A 293 8.85 -17.44 12.75
C GLN A 293 7.66 -16.88 13.52
N ARG A 294 6.47 -16.86 12.86
CA ARG A 294 5.21 -16.36 13.42
C ARG A 294 4.02 -17.15 12.93
N ARG A 295 2.92 -17.13 13.67
CA ARG A 295 1.62 -17.50 13.11
C ARG A 295 1.19 -16.38 12.16
N GLY A 296 0.71 -16.74 10.97
CA GLY A 296 0.24 -15.76 9.99
C GLY A 296 -0.80 -16.33 9.06
N ALA A 297 -1.61 -15.47 8.47
CA ALA A 297 -2.65 -15.77 7.50
C ALA A 297 -2.63 -14.73 6.38
N LEU A 298 -3.23 -15.06 5.24
CA LEU A 298 -3.41 -14.14 4.13
C LEU A 298 -4.89 -13.87 3.91
N LEU A 299 -5.28 -12.61 3.93
CA LEU A 299 -6.65 -12.16 3.77
C LEU A 299 -6.78 -11.32 2.51
N GLN A 300 -7.98 -11.33 1.91
CA GLN A 300 -8.40 -10.34 0.91
C GLN A 300 -9.56 -9.55 1.47
N ALA A 301 -9.46 -8.24 1.43
CA ALA A 301 -10.49 -7.32 1.90
C ALA A 301 -11.45 -6.91 0.76
N PRO A 302 -12.64 -6.36 1.07
CA PRO A 302 -13.58 -5.86 0.06
C PRO A 302 -12.98 -4.77 -0.84
N ASN A 303 -12.03 -3.98 -0.33
CA ASN A 303 -11.28 -3.00 -1.13
C ASN A 303 -10.33 -3.63 -2.17
N GLY A 304 -10.36 -4.96 -2.32
CA GLY A 304 -9.54 -5.73 -3.23
C GLY A 304 -8.10 -5.95 -2.78
N GLY A 305 -7.64 -5.30 -1.72
CA GLY A 305 -6.29 -5.47 -1.18
C GLY A 305 -6.09 -6.82 -0.50
N CYS A 306 -4.85 -7.30 -0.57
CA CYS A 306 -4.40 -8.55 0.05
C CYS A 306 -3.52 -8.24 1.26
N TYR A 307 -3.86 -8.76 2.43
CA TYR A 307 -3.20 -8.43 3.69
C TYR A 307 -2.62 -9.68 4.34
N GLN A 308 -1.28 -9.73 4.50
CA GLN A 308 -0.69 -10.76 5.35
C GLN A 308 -0.78 -10.28 6.79
N VAL A 309 -1.54 -11.01 7.61
CA VAL A 309 -1.68 -10.73 9.03
C VAL A 309 -0.81 -11.71 9.81
N LEU A 310 0.09 -11.16 10.61
CA LEU A 310 1.01 -11.91 11.47
C LEU A 310 0.64 -11.68 12.92
N ALA A 311 0.74 -12.73 13.73
CA ALA A 311 0.60 -12.58 15.17
C ALA A 311 1.71 -11.66 15.70
N ALA A 312 1.33 -10.59 16.43
CA ALA A 312 2.25 -9.81 17.23
C ALA A 312 2.69 -10.61 18.46
N ASP A 313 3.86 -10.28 19.04
CA ASP A 313 4.35 -10.89 20.27
C ASP A 313 3.54 -10.40 21.47
#